data_e33f14c45d96643a9864f82de6e8c2f6
#
_entry.id   e33f14c45d96643a9864f82de6e8c2f6
#
_cell.length_a   1.000
_cell.length_b   1.000
_cell.length_c   1.000
_cell.angle_alpha   90.00
_cell.angle_beta   90.00
_cell.angle_gamma   90.00
#
_symmetry.space_group_name_H-M   'P 1'
#
loop_
_entity.id
_entity.type
_entity.pdbx_description
1 polymer ?
#
loop_
_entity_poly.entity_id
_entity_poly.type
_entity_poly.pdbx_seq_one_letter_code
_entity_poly.pdbx_strand_id
1 'polypeptide(L)'
;EEFYSGSMDLGRLNYGIITLIPKVSGTSDIRQFRPITVINVIFRILAKGYANRVTLLANSITHPNQSAFIQGRFILDGVLVFHEVLHEVRVKHHRAVFLKLDFHKAYDTVHWPFLREVLLRKGFDDRWVTRVMQLVSCGRTAVNINGEIGPYFPTLCGVRQGDPFLPFLFNMVVDALAAILDKAKGAGHIHGIVP
;
A
#
# COMPACT_ATOMS: atom_id res chain seq x y z
N GLU A 1 12.67 21.15 11.91
CA GLU A 1 11.89 22.40 11.69
C GLU A 1 11.66 22.65 10.21
N GLU A 2 12.68 22.64 9.35
CA GLU A 2 12.55 22.89 7.89
C GLU A 2 11.56 21.96 7.18
N PHE A 3 11.49 20.70 7.58
CA PHE A 3 10.51 19.76 7.04
C PHE A 3 9.07 20.15 7.42
N TYR A 4 8.86 20.58 8.66
CA TYR A 4 7.53 21.02 9.12
C TYR A 4 7.11 22.37 8.58
N SER A 5 8.05 23.27 8.30
CA SER A 5 7.79 24.54 7.62
C SER A 5 7.54 24.40 6.12
N GLY A 6 7.90 23.27 5.52
CA GLY A 6 7.80 23.03 4.09
C GLY A 6 8.95 23.61 3.28
N SER A 7 9.99 24.12 3.94
CA SER A 7 11.17 24.72 3.29
C SER A 7 12.25 23.70 2.89
N MET A 8 12.13 22.46 3.37
CA MET A 8 13.09 21.39 3.09
C MET A 8 12.92 20.86 1.65
N ASP A 9 13.99 20.88 0.87
CA ASP A 9 14.04 20.21 -0.43
C ASP A 9 14.14 18.68 -0.22
N LEU A 10 12.98 18.02 -0.18
CA LEU A 10 12.90 16.55 -0.03
C LEU A 10 13.51 15.82 -1.23
N GLY A 11 13.60 16.43 -2.40
CA GLY A 11 14.21 15.81 -3.58
C GLY A 11 15.68 15.42 -3.36
N ARG A 12 16.38 16.15 -2.50
CA ARG A 12 17.77 15.84 -2.11
C ARG A 12 17.91 14.62 -1.20
N LEU A 13 16.87 14.29 -0.45
CA LEU A 13 16.87 13.16 0.50
C LEU A 13 16.09 11.96 -0.04
N ASN A 14 15.16 12.21 -0.94
CA ASN A 14 14.22 11.23 -1.45
C ASN A 14 14.78 10.48 -2.66
N TYR A 15 15.93 9.82 -2.48
CA TYR A 15 16.50 8.94 -3.48
C TYR A 15 16.59 7.50 -2.99
N GLY A 16 16.54 6.57 -3.91
CA GLY A 16 16.64 5.15 -3.64
C GLY A 16 17.37 4.40 -4.74
N ILE A 17 17.88 3.23 -4.40
CA ILE A 17 18.55 2.33 -5.33
C ILE A 17 17.76 1.04 -5.38
N ILE A 18 17.23 0.70 -6.56
CA ILE A 18 16.57 -0.58 -6.79
C ILE A 18 17.63 -1.67 -6.91
N THR A 19 17.52 -2.65 -6.02
CA THR A 19 18.31 -3.89 -6.08
C THR A 19 17.37 -5.05 -6.36
N LEU A 20 17.76 -5.92 -7.27
CA LEU A 20 16.97 -7.07 -7.68
C LEU A 20 17.26 -8.28 -6.78
N ILE A 21 16.22 -8.79 -6.11
CA ILE A 21 16.32 -9.97 -5.24
C ILE A 21 15.58 -11.14 -5.94
N PRO A 22 16.25 -12.28 -6.17
CA PRO A 22 15.62 -13.42 -6.82
C PRO A 22 14.51 -14.00 -5.94
N LYS A 23 13.35 -14.31 -6.53
CA LYS A 23 12.24 -15.04 -5.90
C LYS A 23 12.55 -16.52 -5.77
N VAL A 24 13.33 -17.05 -6.72
CA VAL A 24 13.75 -18.44 -6.80
C VAL A 24 15.25 -18.45 -7.01
N SER A 25 15.97 -19.31 -6.28
CA SER A 25 17.43 -19.47 -6.42
C SER A 25 17.80 -19.90 -7.83
N GLY A 26 18.84 -19.27 -8.40
CA GLY A 26 19.39 -19.64 -9.72
C GLY A 26 18.57 -19.15 -10.92
N THR A 27 17.57 -18.28 -10.71
CA THR A 27 16.79 -17.74 -11.85
C THR A 27 17.60 -16.76 -12.70
N SER A 28 17.43 -16.85 -14.03
CA SER A 28 17.92 -15.86 -15.01
C SER A 28 16.81 -14.99 -15.61
N ASP A 29 15.53 -15.30 -15.32
CA ASP A 29 14.39 -14.52 -15.82
C ASP A 29 14.14 -13.30 -14.91
N ILE A 30 14.24 -12.09 -15.48
CA ILE A 30 14.01 -10.81 -14.79
C ILE A 30 12.65 -10.74 -14.08
N ARG A 31 11.62 -11.41 -14.59
CA ARG A 31 10.28 -11.47 -13.98
C ARG A 31 10.24 -12.19 -12.64
N GLN A 32 11.24 -13.01 -12.39
CA GLN A 32 11.41 -13.77 -11.15
C GLN A 32 12.26 -13.02 -10.11
N PHE A 33 12.54 -11.75 -10.33
CA PHE A 33 13.17 -10.88 -9.32
C PHE A 33 12.14 -9.96 -8.68
N ARG A 34 12.42 -9.58 -7.43
CA ARG A 34 11.69 -8.53 -6.72
C ARG A 34 12.55 -7.27 -6.73
N PRO A 35 12.05 -6.15 -7.25
CA PRO A 35 12.74 -4.88 -7.12
C PRO A 35 12.55 -4.36 -5.69
N ILE A 36 13.60 -4.35 -4.90
CA ILE A 36 13.60 -3.76 -3.55
C ILE A 36 14.36 -2.45 -3.61
N THR A 37 13.74 -1.37 -3.14
CA THR A 37 14.37 -0.06 -3.11
C THR A 37 15.07 0.16 -1.78
N VAL A 38 16.38 0.28 -1.80
CA VAL A 38 17.17 0.74 -0.66
C VAL A 38 17.08 2.26 -0.60
N ILE A 39 16.41 2.77 0.43
CA ILE A 39 16.09 4.19 0.60
C ILE A 39 17.11 4.85 1.52
N ASN A 40 17.39 6.14 1.30
CA ASN A 40 18.20 6.96 2.19
C ASN A 40 17.72 6.87 3.65
N VAL A 41 18.69 6.76 4.57
CA VAL A 41 18.41 6.55 6.00
C VAL A 41 17.61 7.72 6.60
N ILE A 42 17.96 8.96 6.28
CA ILE A 42 17.26 10.15 6.80
C ILE A 42 15.81 10.15 6.33
N PHE A 43 15.60 9.88 5.04
CA PHE A 43 14.25 9.75 4.49
C PHE A 43 13.46 8.62 5.17
N ARG A 44 14.11 7.48 5.42
CA ARG A 44 13.49 6.34 6.11
C ARG A 44 13.07 6.68 7.55
N ILE A 45 13.85 7.50 8.26
CA ILE A 45 13.51 7.99 9.60
C ILE A 45 12.26 8.88 9.55
N LEU A 46 12.18 9.80 8.59
CA LEU A 46 11.00 10.65 8.38
C LEU A 46 9.76 9.82 8.07
N ALA A 47 9.84 8.92 7.10
CA ALA A 47 8.76 8.03 6.72
C ALA A 47 8.30 7.15 7.90
N LYS A 48 9.23 6.63 8.71
CA LYS A 48 8.91 5.87 9.93
C LYS A 48 8.21 6.72 10.97
N GLY A 49 8.59 7.98 11.13
CA GLY A 49 7.90 8.93 12.01
C GLY A 49 6.43 9.14 11.60
N TYR A 50 6.16 9.25 10.29
CA TYR A 50 4.79 9.30 9.76
C TYR A 50 4.04 7.98 10.02
N ALA A 51 4.66 6.84 9.68
CA ALA A 51 4.08 5.53 9.91
C ALA A 51 3.66 5.32 11.37
N ASN A 52 4.53 5.64 12.32
CA ASN A 52 4.24 5.46 13.74
C ASN A 52 3.04 6.31 14.21
N ARG A 53 2.90 7.54 13.71
CA ARG A 53 1.76 8.40 14.06
C ARG A 53 0.44 7.88 13.51
N VAL A 54 0.41 7.45 12.26
CA VAL A 54 -0.82 6.96 11.64
C VAL A 54 -1.21 5.56 12.12
N THR A 55 -0.26 4.75 12.60
CA THR A 55 -0.55 3.43 13.18
C THR A 55 -1.56 3.53 14.32
N LEU A 56 -1.52 4.60 15.11
CA LEU A 56 -2.47 4.85 16.20
C LEU A 56 -3.91 5.06 15.70
N LEU A 57 -4.06 5.57 14.48
CA LEU A 57 -5.35 5.87 13.86
C LEU A 57 -5.82 4.75 12.92
N ALA A 58 -4.94 3.83 12.54
CA ALA A 58 -5.20 2.84 11.50
C ALA A 58 -6.48 2.02 11.75
N ASN A 59 -6.73 1.62 12.99
CA ASN A 59 -7.92 0.86 13.34
C ASN A 59 -9.23 1.62 13.14
N SER A 60 -9.25 2.94 13.35
CA SER A 60 -10.46 3.76 13.26
C SER A 60 -10.79 4.21 11.84
N ILE A 61 -9.78 4.29 10.96
CA ILE A 61 -9.94 4.83 9.61
C ILE A 61 -9.93 3.79 8.50
N THR A 62 -9.64 2.52 8.85
CA THR A 62 -9.59 1.41 7.89
C THR A 62 -10.80 0.50 8.07
N HIS A 63 -11.36 0.02 6.98
CA HIS A 63 -12.49 -0.91 6.99
C HIS A 63 -12.23 -2.11 7.91
N PRO A 64 -13.23 -2.58 8.68
CA PRO A 64 -13.06 -3.69 9.64
C PRO A 64 -12.48 -4.97 9.03
N ASN A 65 -12.82 -5.27 7.79
CA ASN A 65 -12.34 -6.48 7.08
C ASN A 65 -10.90 -6.39 6.59
N GLN A 66 -10.26 -5.21 6.65
CA GLN A 66 -8.85 -5.06 6.30
C GLN A 66 -7.98 -5.50 7.48
N SER A 67 -7.25 -6.61 7.33
CA SER A 67 -6.42 -7.18 8.41
C SER A 67 -4.93 -6.94 8.23
N ALA A 68 -4.45 -6.75 6.99
CA ALA A 68 -3.02 -6.65 6.72
C ALA A 68 -2.43 -5.33 7.25
N PHE A 69 -1.26 -5.40 7.90
CA PHE A 69 -0.48 -4.26 8.41
C PHE A 69 -1.21 -3.34 9.41
N ILE A 70 -2.23 -3.84 10.10
CA ILE A 70 -2.97 -3.12 11.14
C ILE A 70 -2.70 -3.81 12.47
N GLN A 71 -2.27 -3.03 13.44
CA GLN A 71 -1.96 -3.55 14.77
C GLN A 71 -3.21 -4.14 15.44
N GLY A 72 -3.09 -5.36 15.98
CA GLY A 72 -4.17 -6.06 16.65
C GLY A 72 -5.13 -6.80 15.70
N ARG A 73 -4.89 -6.78 14.38
CA ARG A 73 -5.63 -7.58 13.40
C ARG A 73 -4.74 -8.69 12.84
N PHE A 74 -5.31 -9.87 12.65
CA PHE A 74 -4.57 -11.03 12.16
C PHE A 74 -5.07 -11.44 10.77
N ILE A 75 -4.13 -11.67 9.85
CA ILE A 75 -4.46 -12.11 8.48
C ILE A 75 -5.21 -13.46 8.50
N LEU A 76 -4.90 -14.30 9.48
CA LEU A 76 -5.55 -15.61 9.63
C LEU A 76 -7.04 -15.51 9.96
N ASP A 77 -7.50 -14.42 10.57
CA ASP A 77 -8.94 -14.23 10.85
C ASP A 77 -9.74 -14.21 9.54
N GLY A 78 -9.22 -13.55 8.50
CA GLY A 78 -9.82 -13.56 7.17
C GLY A 78 -9.86 -14.95 6.53
N VAL A 79 -8.85 -15.78 6.78
CA VAL A 79 -8.81 -17.18 6.32
C VAL A 79 -9.85 -18.01 7.04
N LEU A 80 -10.00 -17.84 8.35
CA LEU A 80 -11.03 -18.55 9.15
C LEU A 80 -12.43 -18.17 8.67
N VAL A 81 -12.73 -16.88 8.55
CA VAL A 81 -14.03 -16.40 8.03
C VAL A 81 -14.32 -16.99 6.64
N PHE A 82 -13.31 -17.02 5.75
CA PHE A 82 -13.48 -17.62 4.43
C PHE A 82 -13.83 -19.11 4.52
N HIS A 83 -13.17 -19.87 5.41
CA HIS A 83 -13.47 -21.30 5.61
C HIS A 83 -14.86 -21.53 6.19
N GLU A 84 -15.29 -20.71 7.15
CA GLU A 84 -16.65 -20.78 7.73
C GLU A 84 -17.71 -20.51 6.65
N VAL A 85 -17.55 -19.43 5.86
CA VAL A 85 -18.48 -19.13 4.77
C VAL A 85 -18.49 -20.24 3.72
N LEU A 86 -17.34 -20.80 3.38
CA LEU A 86 -17.26 -21.93 2.43
C LEU A 86 -17.95 -23.19 2.96
N HIS A 87 -17.82 -23.47 4.26
CA HIS A 87 -18.53 -24.57 4.92
C HIS A 87 -20.04 -24.36 4.86
N GLU A 88 -20.52 -23.18 5.23
CA GLU A 88 -21.93 -22.79 5.19
C GLU A 88 -22.54 -22.96 3.79
N VAL A 89 -21.85 -22.47 2.76
CA VAL A 89 -22.26 -22.61 1.35
C VAL A 89 -22.40 -24.08 0.95
N ARG A 90 -21.47 -24.95 1.40
CA ARG A 90 -21.51 -26.39 1.09
C ARG A 90 -22.64 -27.10 1.82
N VAL A 91 -22.82 -26.83 3.11
CA VAL A 91 -23.85 -27.50 3.94
C VAL A 91 -25.25 -27.11 3.49
N LYS A 92 -25.46 -25.83 3.19
CA LYS A 92 -26.78 -25.32 2.75
C LYS A 92 -27.01 -25.43 1.26
N HIS A 93 -26.07 -25.97 0.49
CA HIS A 93 -26.15 -26.08 -0.97
C HIS A 93 -26.42 -24.74 -1.67
N HIS A 94 -25.92 -23.63 -1.12
CA HIS A 94 -26.06 -22.31 -1.75
C HIS A 94 -25.21 -22.21 -3.02
N ARG A 95 -25.73 -21.48 -4.01
CA ARG A 95 -24.93 -21.06 -5.17
C ARG A 95 -24.18 -19.80 -4.82
N ALA A 96 -22.85 -19.83 -4.91
CA ALA A 96 -21.98 -18.73 -4.55
C ALA A 96 -20.83 -18.58 -5.52
N VAL A 97 -20.33 -17.35 -5.65
CA VAL A 97 -19.10 -17.03 -6.39
C VAL A 97 -18.09 -16.45 -5.42
N PHE A 98 -16.89 -17.02 -5.39
CA PHE A 98 -15.76 -16.50 -4.64
C PHE A 98 -14.77 -15.87 -5.62
N LEU A 99 -14.51 -14.59 -5.45
CA LEU A 99 -13.57 -13.84 -6.28
C LEU A 99 -12.30 -13.54 -5.50
N LYS A 100 -11.18 -14.12 -5.94
CA LYS A 100 -9.84 -13.76 -5.45
C LYS A 100 -9.23 -12.72 -6.38
N LEU A 101 -8.96 -11.54 -5.85
CA LEU A 101 -8.29 -10.47 -6.57
C LEU A 101 -6.79 -10.50 -6.28
N ASP A 102 -5.97 -10.46 -7.32
CA ASP A 102 -4.52 -10.30 -7.24
C ASP A 102 -4.11 -9.10 -8.09
N PHE A 103 -3.66 -8.03 -7.43
CA PHE A 103 -3.29 -6.79 -8.11
C PHE A 103 -1.88 -6.91 -8.70
N HIS A 104 -1.80 -6.84 -10.01
CA HIS A 104 -0.52 -6.82 -10.72
C HIS A 104 0.28 -5.57 -10.33
N LYS A 105 1.52 -5.78 -9.83
CA LYS A 105 2.43 -4.68 -9.40
C LYS A 105 1.75 -3.63 -8.50
N ALA A 106 0.95 -4.09 -7.54
CA ALA A 106 0.06 -3.28 -6.71
C ALA A 106 0.70 -1.99 -6.16
N TYR A 107 1.93 -2.07 -5.67
CA TYR A 107 2.64 -0.91 -5.10
C TYR A 107 3.16 0.05 -6.18
N ASP A 108 3.57 -0.47 -7.32
CA ASP A 108 4.18 0.34 -8.39
C ASP A 108 3.13 1.11 -9.20
N THR A 109 1.85 0.69 -9.12
CA THR A 109 0.72 1.27 -9.90
C THR A 109 -0.16 2.23 -9.12
N VAL A 110 0.15 2.52 -7.87
CA VAL A 110 -0.62 3.50 -7.07
C VAL A 110 -0.59 4.87 -7.74
N HIS A 111 -1.76 5.35 -8.14
CA HIS A 111 -1.91 6.65 -8.77
C HIS A 111 -1.95 7.76 -7.71
N TRP A 112 -1.00 8.68 -7.73
CA TRP A 112 -0.83 9.70 -6.69
C TRP A 112 -2.01 10.66 -6.51
N PRO A 113 -2.64 11.19 -7.57
CA PRO A 113 -3.87 11.98 -7.43
C PRO A 113 -5.00 11.21 -6.72
N PHE A 114 -5.14 9.93 -7.01
CA PHE A 114 -6.11 9.08 -6.32
C PHE A 114 -5.77 8.89 -4.85
N LEU A 115 -4.51 8.61 -4.52
CA LEU A 115 -4.04 8.51 -3.14
C LEU A 115 -4.33 9.81 -2.37
N ARG A 116 -4.04 10.97 -2.97
CA ARG A 116 -4.34 12.28 -2.38
C ARG A 116 -5.83 12.44 -2.06
N GLU A 117 -6.68 12.14 -3.01
CA GLU A 117 -8.14 12.22 -2.86
C GLU A 117 -8.64 11.29 -1.75
N VAL A 118 -8.15 10.06 -1.69
CA VAL A 118 -8.52 9.10 -0.64
C VAL A 118 -8.13 9.62 0.74
N LEU A 119 -6.93 10.16 0.90
CA LEU A 119 -6.49 10.71 2.18
C LEU A 119 -7.35 11.89 2.63
N LEU A 120 -7.68 12.81 1.72
CA LEU A 120 -8.57 13.94 2.02
C LEU A 120 -9.98 13.46 2.42
N ARG A 121 -10.54 12.50 1.69
CA ARG A 121 -11.88 11.93 2.01
C ARG A 121 -11.90 11.16 3.33
N LYS A 122 -10.77 10.65 3.76
CA LYS A 122 -10.60 10.03 5.09
C LYS A 122 -10.47 11.05 6.22
N GLY A 123 -10.50 12.35 5.92
CA GLY A 123 -10.48 13.43 6.90
C GLY A 123 -9.08 13.89 7.33
N PHE A 124 -8.03 13.50 6.61
CA PHE A 124 -6.70 14.04 6.88
C PHE A 124 -6.62 15.51 6.46
N ASP A 125 -5.96 16.32 7.28
CA ASP A 125 -5.71 17.75 7.01
C ASP A 125 -4.91 17.93 5.70
N ASP A 126 -5.28 18.93 4.89
CA ASP A 126 -4.67 19.18 3.58
C ASP A 126 -3.16 19.47 3.66
N ARG A 127 -2.69 20.15 4.71
CA ARG A 127 -1.27 20.39 4.93
C ARG A 127 -0.52 19.09 5.20
N TRP A 128 -1.14 18.19 5.97
CA TRP A 128 -0.58 16.87 6.22
C TRP A 128 -0.53 16.05 4.92
N VAL A 129 -1.63 16.01 4.16
CA VAL A 129 -1.72 15.30 2.87
C VAL A 129 -0.68 15.85 1.89
N THR A 130 -0.53 17.16 1.79
CA THR A 130 0.48 17.79 0.92
C THR A 130 1.89 17.31 1.26
N ARG A 131 2.24 17.19 2.53
CA ARG A 131 3.56 16.68 2.96
C ARG A 131 3.72 15.19 2.65
N VAL A 132 2.67 14.39 2.86
CA VAL A 132 2.69 12.97 2.45
C VAL A 132 2.92 12.86 0.94
N MET A 133 2.24 13.68 0.15
CA MET A 133 2.45 13.69 -1.30
C MET A 133 3.87 14.11 -1.70
N GLN A 134 4.48 15.05 -1.00
CA GLN A 134 5.89 15.39 -1.21
C GLN A 134 6.83 14.21 -0.91
N LEU A 135 6.56 13.44 0.16
CA LEU A 135 7.31 12.21 0.47
C LEU A 135 7.19 11.18 -0.66
N VAL A 136 6.02 11.05 -1.25
CA VAL A 136 5.73 10.05 -2.28
C VAL A 136 6.26 10.47 -3.66
N SER A 137 6.03 11.74 -4.07
CA SER A 137 6.21 12.20 -5.45
C SER A 137 7.58 12.78 -5.78
N CYS A 138 8.35 13.27 -4.80
CA CYS A 138 9.67 13.88 -5.05
C CYS A 138 10.81 12.87 -5.18
N GLY A 139 10.49 11.59 -5.42
CA GLY A 139 11.48 10.51 -5.43
C GLY A 139 12.29 10.41 -6.70
N ARG A 140 13.57 10.12 -6.55
CA ARG A 140 14.47 9.71 -7.64
C ARG A 140 15.00 8.32 -7.36
N THR A 141 15.11 7.50 -8.38
CA THR A 141 15.50 6.11 -8.25
C THR A 141 16.58 5.78 -9.28
N ALA A 142 17.55 4.99 -8.90
CA ALA A 142 18.51 4.36 -9.80
C ALA A 142 18.41 2.84 -9.70
N VAL A 143 18.86 2.13 -10.71
CA VAL A 143 18.91 0.65 -10.71
C VAL A 143 20.34 0.20 -10.49
N ASN A 144 20.53 -0.73 -9.56
CA ASN A 144 21.81 -1.42 -9.36
C ASN A 144 21.81 -2.74 -10.15
N ILE A 145 22.71 -2.85 -11.11
CA ILE A 145 22.92 -4.06 -11.92
C ILE A 145 24.36 -4.52 -11.73
N ASN A 146 24.52 -5.70 -11.14
CA ASN A 146 25.85 -6.31 -10.92
C ASN A 146 26.83 -5.42 -10.13
N GLY A 147 26.32 -4.57 -9.22
CA GLY A 147 27.16 -3.67 -8.42
C GLY A 147 27.33 -2.27 -9.03
N GLU A 148 26.92 -2.05 -10.26
CA GLU A 148 26.97 -0.74 -10.91
C GLU A 148 25.63 -0.02 -10.77
N ILE A 149 25.68 1.22 -10.31
CA ILE A 149 24.50 2.09 -10.12
C ILE A 149 24.34 2.94 -11.37
N GLY A 150 23.22 2.76 -12.08
CA GLY A 150 22.85 3.52 -13.24
C GLY A 150 22.43 4.99 -12.90
N PRO A 151 22.06 5.77 -13.92
CA PRO A 151 21.59 7.15 -13.70
C PRO A 151 20.29 7.21 -12.92
N TYR A 152 20.11 8.28 -12.13
CA TYR A 152 18.87 8.53 -11.40
C TYR A 152 17.78 9.07 -12.32
N PHE A 153 16.59 8.50 -12.23
CA PHE A 153 15.39 8.96 -12.93
C PHE A 153 14.27 9.27 -11.91
N PRO A 154 13.33 10.17 -12.23
CA PRO A 154 12.20 10.48 -11.38
C PRO A 154 11.20 9.32 -11.36
N THR A 155 10.61 9.04 -10.19
CA THR A 155 9.42 8.19 -10.06
C THR A 155 8.18 9.01 -10.45
N LEU A 156 7.27 8.42 -11.23
CA LEU A 156 6.06 9.10 -11.74
C LEU A 156 4.75 8.57 -11.11
N CYS A 157 4.80 7.41 -10.50
CA CYS A 157 3.66 6.77 -9.81
C CYS A 157 4.18 5.73 -8.81
N GLY A 158 3.28 5.13 -8.08
CA GLY A 158 3.59 4.06 -7.16
C GLY A 158 4.12 4.51 -5.80
N VAL A 159 4.31 3.55 -4.94
CA VAL A 159 4.90 3.69 -3.61
C VAL A 159 6.06 2.70 -3.49
N ARG A 160 7.21 3.15 -2.97
CA ARG A 160 8.46 2.37 -3.05
C ARG A 160 8.49 1.20 -2.09
N GLN A 161 8.75 0.00 -2.61
CA GLN A 161 8.96 -1.20 -1.80
C GLN A 161 10.21 -1.02 -0.92
N GLY A 162 10.03 -1.06 0.40
CA GLY A 162 11.06 -0.79 1.40
C GLY A 162 10.82 0.48 2.23
N ASP A 163 9.83 1.30 1.85
CA ASP A 163 9.41 2.46 2.63
C ASP A 163 8.53 1.99 3.82
N PRO A 164 8.87 2.34 5.07
CA PRO A 164 8.07 1.96 6.24
C PRO A 164 6.66 2.56 6.28
N PHE A 165 6.39 3.60 5.50
CA PHE A 165 5.08 4.23 5.40
C PHE A 165 4.19 3.61 4.31
N LEU A 166 4.79 2.86 3.37
CA LEU A 166 4.10 2.23 2.25
C LEU A 166 2.90 1.35 2.66
N PRO A 167 3.00 0.46 3.66
CA PRO A 167 1.86 -0.42 3.99
C PRO A 167 0.60 0.37 4.35
N PHE A 168 0.76 1.46 5.09
CA PHE A 168 -0.36 2.34 5.43
C PHE A 168 -0.96 2.99 4.18
N LEU A 169 -0.14 3.61 3.34
CA LEU A 169 -0.63 4.29 2.13
C LEU A 169 -1.35 3.32 1.19
N PHE A 170 -0.82 2.11 1.03
CA PHE A 170 -1.45 1.08 0.22
C PHE A 170 -2.78 0.61 0.82
N ASN A 171 -2.84 0.43 2.15
CA ASN A 171 -4.09 0.10 2.82
C ASN A 171 -5.17 1.15 2.58
N MET A 172 -4.83 2.45 2.58
CA MET A 172 -5.78 3.52 2.26
C MET A 172 -6.34 3.40 0.83
N VAL A 173 -5.48 3.05 -0.13
CA VAL A 173 -5.91 2.83 -1.53
C VAL A 173 -6.83 1.62 -1.64
N VAL A 174 -6.49 0.50 -1.01
CA VAL A 174 -7.31 -0.73 -1.05
C VAL A 174 -8.63 -0.55 -0.31
N ASP A 175 -8.64 0.23 0.75
CA ASP A 175 -9.84 0.53 1.54
C ASP A 175 -10.93 1.26 0.72
N ALA A 176 -10.54 2.00 -0.30
CA ALA A 176 -11.49 2.60 -1.24
C ALA A 176 -12.27 1.52 -2.03
N LEU A 177 -11.67 0.36 -2.32
CA LEU A 177 -12.38 -0.76 -2.93
C LEU A 177 -13.43 -1.34 -1.97
N ALA A 178 -13.11 -1.48 -0.68
CA ALA A 178 -14.08 -1.92 0.32
C ALA A 178 -15.29 -0.99 0.37
N ALA A 179 -15.05 0.33 0.38
CA ALA A 179 -16.13 1.32 0.36
C ALA A 179 -17.00 1.25 -0.91
N ILE A 180 -16.42 0.94 -2.07
CA ILE A 180 -17.17 0.73 -3.32
C ILE A 180 -18.04 -0.53 -3.22
N LEU A 181 -17.51 -1.61 -2.67
CA LEU A 181 -18.25 -2.86 -2.47
C LEU A 181 -19.40 -2.67 -1.48
N ASP A 182 -19.19 -1.97 -0.38
CA ASP A 182 -20.26 -1.64 0.59
C ASP A 182 -21.37 -0.81 -0.07
N LYS A 183 -20.99 0.18 -0.88
CA LYS A 183 -21.96 0.98 -1.64
C LYS A 183 -22.76 0.12 -2.63
N ALA A 184 -22.11 -0.79 -3.34
CA ALA A 184 -22.77 -1.71 -4.26
C ALA A 184 -23.72 -2.68 -3.53
N LYS A 185 -23.31 -3.17 -2.33
CA LYS A 185 -24.15 -3.97 -1.45
C LYS A 185 -25.38 -3.15 -0.98
N GLY A 186 -25.17 -1.94 -0.50
CA GLY A 186 -26.26 -1.04 -0.06
C GLY A 186 -27.24 -0.67 -1.18
N ALA A 187 -26.76 -0.61 -2.44
CA ALA A 187 -27.60 -0.39 -3.63
C ALA A 187 -28.28 -1.67 -4.17
N GLY A 188 -28.04 -2.83 -3.56
CA GLY A 188 -28.62 -4.11 -4.00
C GLY A 188 -28.01 -4.69 -5.27
N HIS A 189 -26.85 -4.18 -5.74
CA HIS A 189 -26.15 -4.73 -6.90
C HIS A 189 -25.39 -6.03 -6.60
N ILE A 190 -24.99 -6.22 -5.36
CA ILE A 190 -24.36 -7.45 -4.87
C ILE A 190 -25.01 -7.85 -3.54
N HIS A 191 -25.11 -9.16 -3.32
CA HIS A 191 -25.65 -9.73 -2.09
C HIS A 191 -24.60 -10.60 -1.42
N GLY A 192 -24.52 -10.53 -0.07
CA GLY A 192 -23.75 -11.47 0.71
C GLY A 192 -24.37 -12.86 0.71
N ILE A 193 -23.56 -13.89 0.96
CA ILE A 193 -23.99 -15.27 1.05
C ILE A 193 -24.65 -15.53 2.40
N VAL A 194 -24.16 -14.85 3.41
CA VAL A 194 -24.65 -14.90 4.79
C VAL A 194 -25.33 -13.56 5.08
N PRO A 195 -26.52 -13.55 5.70
CA PRO A 195 -27.26 -12.33 6.01
C PRO A 195 -26.49 -11.41 6.98
#